data_ad01c9193423ee337ee317682502e651
#
_entry.id   ad01c9193423ee337ee317682502e651
#
_cell.length_a   1.000
_cell.length_b   1.000
_cell.length_c   1.000
_cell.angle_alpha   90.00
_cell.angle_beta   90.00
_cell.angle_gamma   90.00
#
_symmetry.space_group_name_H-M   'P 1'
#
loop_
_entity.id
_entity.type
_entity.pdbx_description
1 polymer ?
#
loop_
_entity_poly.entity_id
_entity_poly.type
_entity_poly.pdbx_seq_one_letter_code
_entity_poly.pdbx_strand_id
1 'polypeptide(L)'
;VAPAGIGKTWCLQSMGAAAVKNGLNVVHYTLELNQNYVGLRYDTIFSGVPTANIKFYQDDVKKKIDALEGTLLIKYFPTKSATVQTLAAHLSQIDIQGTKPDLILVDYADILKGMGSEKRHVLENIYEDLRGLAGEVECPIWTASQANRSSLEEDVIDATKVAEAYSKVMIADFVVSVSS
;
A
#
# COMPACT_ATOMS: atom_id res chain seq x y z
N VAL A 1 11.15 0.62 0.01
CA VAL A 1 11.81 0.02 -1.16
C VAL A 1 12.40 -1.33 -0.75
N ALA A 2 12.22 -2.37 -1.54
CA ALA A 2 12.81 -3.68 -1.27
C ALA A 2 12.86 -4.55 -2.55
N PRO A 3 13.73 -5.57 -2.62
CA PRO A 3 13.68 -6.61 -3.64
C PRO A 3 12.34 -7.37 -3.66
N ALA A 4 12.10 -8.16 -4.71
CA ALA A 4 10.93 -9.04 -4.76
C ALA A 4 11.00 -10.10 -3.64
N GLY A 5 9.86 -10.40 -3.00
CA GLY A 5 9.76 -11.45 -1.98
C GLY A 5 10.20 -11.07 -0.56
N ILE A 6 10.79 -9.91 -0.32
CA ILE A 6 11.32 -9.47 1.00
C ILE A 6 10.22 -8.96 1.96
N GLY A 7 8.96 -8.99 1.57
CA GLY A 7 7.87 -8.63 2.50
C GLY A 7 7.34 -7.20 2.39
N LYS A 8 7.49 -6.50 1.26
CA LYS A 8 6.94 -5.14 1.03
C LYS A 8 5.47 -5.02 1.42
N THR A 9 4.64 -5.92 0.92
CA THR A 9 3.20 -5.99 1.22
C THR A 9 2.96 -6.17 2.73
N TRP A 10 3.73 -7.04 3.40
CA TRP A 10 3.63 -7.23 4.84
C TRP A 10 3.99 -5.97 5.62
N CYS A 11 5.01 -5.23 5.17
CA CYS A 11 5.39 -3.95 5.77
C CYS A 11 4.25 -2.93 5.68
N LEU A 12 3.67 -2.73 4.47
CA LEU A 12 2.51 -1.85 4.28
C LEU A 12 1.31 -2.29 5.13
N GLN A 13 1.01 -3.59 5.17
CA GLN A 13 -0.10 -4.11 5.97
C GLN A 13 0.12 -3.93 7.47
N SER A 14 1.36 -4.09 7.95
CA SER A 14 1.70 -3.84 9.35
C SER A 14 1.52 -2.37 9.73
N MET A 15 1.89 -1.44 8.83
CA MET A 15 1.65 -0.01 9.03
C MET A 15 0.15 0.31 9.06
N GLY A 16 -0.62 -0.21 8.09
CA GLY A 16 -2.07 -0.06 8.07
C GLY A 16 -2.75 -0.62 9.31
N ALA A 17 -2.33 -1.81 9.74
CA ALA A 17 -2.87 -2.43 10.95
C ALA A 17 -2.53 -1.64 12.22
N ALA A 18 -1.32 -1.07 12.31
CA ALA A 18 -0.95 -0.20 13.42
C ALA A 18 -1.82 1.06 13.44
N ALA A 19 -2.07 1.68 12.28
CA ALA A 19 -2.95 2.84 12.16
C ALA A 19 -4.38 2.51 12.62
N VAL A 20 -4.98 1.42 12.14
CA VAL A 20 -6.33 0.97 12.54
C VAL A 20 -6.42 0.70 14.03
N LYS A 21 -5.41 0.04 14.63
CA LYS A 21 -5.35 -0.21 16.08
C LYS A 21 -5.27 1.08 16.91
N ASN A 22 -4.81 2.17 16.31
CA ASN A 22 -4.78 3.50 16.93
C ASN A 22 -6.01 4.37 16.56
N GLY A 23 -7.08 3.78 16.09
CA GLY A 23 -8.35 4.48 15.82
C GLY A 23 -8.39 5.23 14.48
N LEU A 24 -7.42 5.02 13.59
CA LEU A 24 -7.35 5.73 12.30
C LEU A 24 -8.09 4.97 11.19
N ASN A 25 -8.62 5.72 10.23
CA ASN A 25 -9.27 5.19 9.04
C ASN A 25 -8.26 4.95 7.92
N VAL A 26 -8.13 3.70 7.50
CA VAL A 26 -7.14 3.28 6.50
C VAL A 26 -7.83 2.81 5.23
N VAL A 27 -7.38 3.32 4.09
CA VAL A 27 -7.74 2.79 2.76
C VAL A 27 -6.54 2.08 2.17
N HIS A 28 -6.68 0.80 1.87
CA HIS A 28 -5.64 -0.02 1.26
C HIS A 28 -6.04 -0.43 -0.16
N TYR A 29 -5.39 0.19 -1.14
CA TYR A 29 -5.47 -0.21 -2.55
C TYR A 29 -4.48 -1.33 -2.82
N THR A 30 -4.98 -2.51 -3.18
CA THR A 30 -4.16 -3.63 -3.62
C THR A 30 -4.28 -3.81 -5.13
N LEU A 31 -3.13 -3.87 -5.81
CA LEU A 31 -3.02 -3.94 -7.26
C LEU A 31 -2.39 -5.27 -7.73
N GLU A 32 -1.81 -6.03 -6.81
CA GLU A 32 -1.16 -7.31 -7.06
C GLU A 32 -1.97 -8.47 -6.46
N LEU A 33 -2.31 -8.37 -5.19
CA LEU A 33 -3.03 -9.42 -4.47
C LEU A 33 -4.53 -9.14 -4.46
N ASN A 34 -5.31 -10.19 -4.56
CA ASN A 34 -6.76 -10.07 -4.46
C ASN A 34 -7.19 -9.63 -3.04
N GLN A 35 -8.30 -8.91 -2.98
CA GLN A 35 -8.85 -8.30 -1.76
C GLN A 35 -9.01 -9.29 -0.60
N ASN A 36 -9.50 -10.50 -0.87
CA ASN A 36 -9.73 -11.50 0.17
C ASN A 36 -8.41 -12.00 0.80
N TYR A 37 -7.35 -12.08 -0.03
CA TYR A 37 -6.04 -12.50 0.45
C TYR A 37 -5.39 -11.42 1.33
N VAL A 38 -5.57 -10.16 0.94
CA VAL A 38 -5.12 -9.01 1.75
C VAL A 38 -5.90 -8.95 3.06
N GLY A 39 -7.23 -9.13 3.02
CA GLY A 39 -8.08 -9.19 4.22
C GLY A 39 -7.65 -10.29 5.19
N LEU A 40 -7.43 -11.50 4.69
CA LEU A 40 -6.98 -12.64 5.51
C LEU A 40 -5.65 -12.37 6.25
N ARG A 41 -4.74 -11.61 5.63
CA ARG A 41 -3.49 -11.20 6.28
C ARG A 41 -3.73 -10.17 7.39
N TYR A 42 -4.64 -9.20 7.15
CA TYR A 42 -5.05 -8.27 8.19
C TYR A 42 -5.72 -8.98 9.37
N ASP A 43 -6.59 -9.97 9.10
CA ASP A 43 -7.20 -10.81 10.14
C ASP A 43 -6.13 -11.48 11.00
N THR A 44 -5.06 -12.00 10.37
CA THR A 44 -3.90 -12.57 11.06
C THR A 44 -3.20 -11.53 11.94
N ILE A 45 -2.96 -10.31 11.44
CA ILE A 45 -2.28 -9.25 12.17
C ILE A 45 -3.14 -8.73 13.35
N PHE A 46 -4.45 -8.59 13.16
CA PHE A 46 -5.35 -8.11 14.20
C PHE A 46 -5.60 -9.16 15.28
N SER A 47 -5.82 -10.40 14.88
CA SER A 47 -6.19 -11.48 15.80
C SER A 47 -5.00 -12.17 16.46
N GLY A 48 -3.83 -12.18 15.80
CA GLY A 48 -2.69 -13.02 16.18
C GLY A 48 -2.89 -14.51 15.86
N VAL A 49 -3.99 -14.87 15.19
CA VAL A 49 -4.26 -16.24 14.75
C VAL A 49 -3.54 -16.49 13.42
N PRO A 50 -2.72 -17.56 13.30
CA PRO A 50 -2.08 -17.90 12.03
C PRO A 50 -3.10 -18.06 10.90
N THR A 51 -2.77 -17.58 9.70
CA THR A 51 -3.65 -17.59 8.52
C THR A 51 -4.30 -18.96 8.26
N ALA A 52 -3.54 -20.06 8.41
CA ALA A 52 -4.03 -21.41 8.22
C ALA A 52 -5.15 -21.83 9.20
N ASN A 53 -5.19 -21.17 10.36
CA ASN A 53 -6.09 -21.51 11.45
C ASN A 53 -7.32 -20.57 11.55
N ILE A 54 -7.34 -19.44 10.84
CA ILE A 54 -8.42 -18.44 10.92
C ILE A 54 -9.80 -19.08 10.73
N LYS A 55 -9.94 -20.01 9.81
CA LYS A 55 -11.20 -20.72 9.55
C LYS A 55 -11.78 -21.46 10.75
N PHE A 56 -10.95 -21.81 11.74
CA PHE A 56 -11.38 -22.51 12.96
C PHE A 56 -11.67 -21.57 14.12
N TYR A 57 -11.27 -20.30 14.03
CA TYR A 57 -11.38 -19.28 15.08
C TYR A 57 -12.13 -18.02 14.62
N GLN A 58 -13.09 -18.18 13.69
CA GLN A 58 -13.78 -17.05 13.05
C GLN A 58 -14.46 -16.11 14.05
N ASP A 59 -15.13 -16.66 15.09
CA ASP A 59 -15.81 -15.85 16.09
C ASP A 59 -14.84 -15.02 16.94
N ASP A 60 -13.69 -15.60 17.32
CA ASP A 60 -12.67 -14.92 18.09
C ASP A 60 -11.96 -13.84 17.26
N VAL A 61 -11.68 -14.14 15.99
CA VAL A 61 -11.14 -13.17 15.04
C VAL A 61 -12.11 -12.01 14.85
N LYS A 62 -13.39 -12.31 14.61
CA LYS A 62 -14.44 -11.29 14.46
C LYS A 62 -14.54 -10.39 15.68
N LYS A 63 -14.58 -10.95 16.90
CA LYS A 63 -14.62 -10.16 18.14
C LYS A 63 -13.45 -9.19 18.26
N LYS A 64 -12.23 -9.63 17.88
CA LYS A 64 -11.04 -8.77 17.93
C LYS A 64 -11.10 -7.66 16.88
N ILE A 65 -11.65 -7.93 15.70
CA ILE A 65 -11.82 -6.93 14.64
C ILE A 65 -12.93 -5.94 15.03
N ASP A 66 -14.06 -6.42 15.52
CA ASP A 66 -15.19 -5.57 15.94
C ASP A 66 -14.83 -4.65 17.14
N ALA A 67 -13.77 -4.97 17.88
CA ALA A 67 -13.25 -4.14 18.99
C ALA A 67 -12.26 -3.05 18.54
N LEU A 68 -11.91 -2.98 17.24
CA LEU A 68 -11.02 -1.93 16.71
C LEU A 68 -11.79 -0.61 16.58
N GLU A 69 -11.17 0.48 17.01
CA GLU A 69 -11.76 1.83 16.89
C GLU A 69 -11.61 2.43 15.50
N GLY A 70 -10.53 2.09 14.81
CA GLY A 70 -10.28 2.53 13.43
C GLY A 70 -10.97 1.64 12.40
N THR A 71 -11.00 2.10 11.15
CA THR A 71 -11.60 1.38 10.04
C THR A 71 -10.57 0.99 8.99
N LEU A 72 -10.81 -0.12 8.30
CA LEU A 72 -9.99 -0.58 7.17
C LEU A 72 -10.87 -0.85 5.96
N LEU A 73 -10.64 -0.09 4.90
CA LEU A 73 -11.23 -0.34 3.60
C LEU A 73 -10.19 -0.92 2.66
N ILE A 74 -10.40 -2.14 2.16
CA ILE A 74 -9.54 -2.77 1.17
C ILE A 74 -10.24 -2.71 -0.19
N LYS A 75 -9.54 -2.17 -1.19
CA LYS A 75 -10.04 -2.11 -2.56
C LYS A 75 -9.03 -2.73 -3.52
N TYR A 76 -9.46 -3.76 -4.23
CA TYR A 76 -8.67 -4.39 -5.27
C TYR A 76 -8.95 -3.75 -6.63
N PHE A 77 -7.87 -3.46 -7.36
CA PHE A 77 -7.90 -3.15 -8.78
C PHE A 77 -6.95 -4.11 -9.51
N PRO A 78 -7.39 -4.76 -10.60
CA PRO A 78 -6.50 -5.59 -11.39
C PRO A 78 -5.28 -4.81 -11.90
N THR A 79 -4.15 -5.48 -12.03
CA THR A 79 -2.90 -4.89 -12.53
C THR A 79 -3.13 -4.10 -13.81
N LYS A 80 -2.61 -2.87 -13.88
CA LYS A 80 -2.77 -1.92 -15.01
C LYS A 80 -4.21 -1.54 -15.36
N SER A 81 -5.18 -1.76 -14.49
CA SER A 81 -6.57 -1.34 -14.70
C SER A 81 -6.88 0.03 -14.08
N ALA A 82 -6.16 0.42 -13.02
CA ALA A 82 -6.37 1.67 -12.31
C ALA A 82 -5.25 2.68 -12.58
N THR A 83 -5.62 3.95 -12.71
CA THR A 83 -4.73 5.12 -12.72
C THR A 83 -4.80 5.83 -11.37
N VAL A 84 -3.96 6.83 -11.13
CA VAL A 84 -4.09 7.68 -9.93
C VAL A 84 -5.45 8.39 -9.90
N GLN A 85 -5.97 8.83 -11.05
CA GLN A 85 -7.30 9.43 -11.16
C GLN A 85 -8.42 8.45 -10.78
N THR A 86 -8.23 7.14 -11.03
CA THR A 86 -9.16 6.10 -10.56
C THR A 86 -9.19 6.02 -9.03
N LEU A 87 -8.02 6.14 -8.39
CA LEU A 87 -7.93 6.18 -6.92
C LEU A 87 -8.61 7.46 -6.38
N ALA A 88 -8.33 8.61 -6.99
CA ALA A 88 -8.94 9.90 -6.63
C ALA A 88 -10.47 9.84 -6.69
N ALA A 89 -11.03 9.31 -7.79
CA ALA A 89 -12.48 9.14 -7.93
C ALA A 89 -13.09 8.24 -6.85
N HIS A 90 -12.41 7.13 -6.49
CA HIS A 90 -12.86 6.26 -5.43
C HIS A 90 -12.78 6.94 -4.05
N LEU A 91 -11.70 7.69 -3.77
CA LEU A 91 -11.57 8.46 -2.53
C LEU A 91 -12.68 9.51 -2.38
N SER A 92 -13.00 10.22 -3.45
CA SER A 92 -14.15 11.15 -3.46
C SER A 92 -15.47 10.47 -3.14
N GLN A 93 -15.70 9.23 -3.62
CA GLN A 93 -16.92 8.47 -3.30
C GLN A 93 -16.98 8.08 -1.82
N ILE A 94 -15.85 7.71 -1.21
CA ILE A 94 -15.77 7.35 0.20
C ILE A 94 -16.02 8.59 1.07
N ASP A 95 -15.47 9.73 0.70
CA ASP A 95 -15.63 11.01 1.41
C ASP A 95 -17.11 11.45 1.42
N ILE A 96 -17.81 11.34 0.29
CA ILE A 96 -19.26 11.59 0.21
C ILE A 96 -20.06 10.69 1.17
N GLN A 97 -19.56 9.48 1.45
CA GLN A 97 -20.16 8.55 2.42
C GLN A 97 -19.77 8.85 3.87
N GLY A 98 -19.00 9.91 4.09
CA GLY A 98 -18.60 10.37 5.43
C GLY A 98 -17.38 9.66 6.03
N THR A 99 -16.59 8.94 5.23
CA THR A 99 -15.37 8.26 5.69
C THR A 99 -14.15 8.95 5.09
N LYS A 100 -13.55 9.89 5.82
CA LYS A 100 -12.27 10.49 5.41
C LYS A 100 -11.13 9.56 5.86
N PRO A 101 -10.22 9.14 4.96
CA PRO A 101 -9.07 8.35 5.36
C PRO A 101 -8.02 9.21 6.07
N ASP A 102 -7.36 8.62 7.06
CA ASP A 102 -6.19 9.17 7.75
C ASP A 102 -4.87 8.60 7.18
N LEU A 103 -4.97 7.48 6.47
CA LEU A 103 -3.84 6.83 5.81
C LEU A 103 -4.30 6.10 4.55
N ILE A 104 -3.58 6.32 3.45
CA ILE A 104 -3.79 5.59 2.20
C ILE A 104 -2.57 4.73 1.91
N LEU A 105 -2.80 3.44 1.62
CA LEU A 105 -1.79 2.48 1.20
C LEU A 105 -2.04 2.08 -0.25
N VAL A 106 -0.98 2.06 -1.06
CA VAL A 106 -1.03 1.61 -2.46
C VAL A 106 -0.01 0.49 -2.65
N ASP A 107 -0.46 -0.73 -2.82
CA ASP A 107 0.39 -1.91 -2.94
C ASP A 107 0.33 -2.50 -4.36
N TYR A 108 1.23 -2.11 -5.27
CA TYR A 108 2.25 -1.07 -5.20
C TYR A 108 2.15 -0.16 -6.43
N ALA A 109 2.63 1.09 -6.31
CA ALA A 109 2.42 2.13 -7.32
C ALA A 109 3.00 1.80 -8.71
N ASP A 110 4.12 1.05 -8.80
CA ASP A 110 4.78 0.74 -10.07
C ASP A 110 3.92 -0.07 -11.06
N ILE A 111 2.80 -0.64 -10.62
CA ILE A 111 1.85 -1.39 -11.47
C ILE A 111 0.54 -0.64 -11.75
N LEU A 112 0.41 0.60 -11.30
CA LEU A 112 -0.63 1.49 -11.79
C LEU A 112 -0.48 1.73 -13.29
N LYS A 113 -1.59 2.01 -13.94
CA LYS A 113 -1.60 2.40 -15.34
C LYS A 113 -1.23 3.88 -15.45
N GLY A 114 -0.11 4.18 -16.05
CA GLY A 114 0.29 5.53 -16.41
C GLY A 114 0.16 5.80 -17.91
N MET A 115 0.32 7.06 -18.30
CA MET A 115 0.31 7.49 -19.70
C MET A 115 1.73 7.77 -20.18
N GLY A 116 2.05 7.37 -21.44
CA GLY A 116 3.35 7.59 -22.06
C GLY A 116 3.94 6.32 -22.64
N SER A 117 5.02 6.47 -23.41
CA SER A 117 5.72 5.37 -24.10
C SER A 117 6.97 4.90 -23.36
N GLU A 118 7.63 5.81 -22.63
CA GLU A 118 8.83 5.50 -21.86
C GLU A 118 8.48 5.14 -20.42
N LYS A 119 8.77 3.91 -20.02
CA LYS A 119 8.45 3.37 -18.69
C LYS A 119 8.96 4.24 -17.56
N ARG A 120 10.15 4.84 -17.69
CA ARG A 120 10.75 5.70 -16.68
C ARG A 120 9.88 6.94 -16.42
N HIS A 121 9.51 7.67 -17.45
CA HIS A 121 8.66 8.86 -17.36
C HIS A 121 7.25 8.53 -16.89
N VAL A 122 6.72 7.36 -17.31
CA VAL A 122 5.42 6.88 -16.82
C VAL A 122 5.43 6.67 -15.30
N LEU A 123 6.50 6.07 -14.77
CA LEU A 123 6.62 5.86 -13.33
C LEU A 123 6.81 7.19 -12.57
N GLU A 124 7.64 8.09 -13.09
CA GLU A 124 7.83 9.42 -12.53
C GLU A 124 6.50 10.16 -12.40
N ASN A 125 5.73 10.24 -13.48
CA ASN A 125 4.40 10.87 -13.47
C ASN A 125 3.45 10.23 -12.46
N ILE A 126 3.44 8.89 -12.33
CA ILE A 126 2.61 8.20 -11.34
C ILE A 126 2.96 8.64 -9.90
N TYR A 127 4.24 8.79 -9.57
CA TYR A 127 4.64 9.21 -8.23
C TYR A 127 4.35 10.70 -7.99
N GLU A 128 4.52 11.56 -8.99
CA GLU A 128 4.11 12.96 -8.93
C GLU A 128 2.60 13.11 -8.74
N ASP A 129 1.80 12.36 -9.52
CA ASP A 129 0.35 12.33 -9.41
C ASP A 129 -0.11 11.83 -8.02
N LEU A 130 0.55 10.79 -7.46
CA LEU A 130 0.26 10.32 -6.10
C LEU A 130 0.58 11.35 -5.04
N ARG A 131 1.68 12.10 -5.21
CA ARG A 131 2.03 13.21 -4.30
C ARG A 131 1.01 14.34 -4.41
N GLY A 132 0.58 14.68 -5.63
CA GLY A 132 -0.49 15.64 -5.88
C GLY A 132 -1.79 15.22 -5.18
N LEU A 133 -2.19 13.96 -5.38
CA LEU A 133 -3.38 13.39 -4.73
C LEU A 133 -3.30 13.44 -3.21
N ALA A 134 -2.14 13.13 -2.61
CA ALA A 134 -1.95 13.23 -1.16
C ALA A 134 -2.21 14.65 -0.63
N GLY A 135 -1.76 15.67 -1.38
CA GLY A 135 -2.05 17.07 -1.08
C GLY A 135 -3.52 17.44 -1.24
N GLU A 136 -4.19 16.97 -2.30
CA GLU A 136 -5.60 17.25 -2.56
C GLU A 136 -6.53 16.66 -1.49
N VAL A 137 -6.25 15.41 -1.06
CA VAL A 137 -7.08 14.72 -0.04
C VAL A 137 -6.59 15.01 1.39
N GLU A 138 -5.50 15.75 1.56
CA GLU A 138 -4.86 16.05 2.85
C GLU A 138 -4.59 14.78 3.68
N CYS A 139 -4.12 13.72 3.02
CA CYS A 139 -3.92 12.41 3.62
C CYS A 139 -2.59 11.80 3.13
N PRO A 140 -1.73 11.27 4.03
CA PRO A 140 -0.50 10.61 3.63
C PRO A 140 -0.77 9.37 2.78
N ILE A 141 0.01 9.23 1.70
CA ILE A 141 -0.01 8.04 0.84
C ILE A 141 1.31 7.29 1.00
N TRP A 142 1.25 6.02 1.37
CA TRP A 142 2.39 5.12 1.39
C TRP A 142 2.29 4.10 0.28
N THR A 143 3.40 3.86 -0.39
CA THR A 143 3.48 2.85 -1.42
C THR A 143 4.77 2.05 -1.33
N ALA A 144 4.79 0.89 -1.97
CA ALA A 144 6.00 0.11 -2.14
C ALA A 144 6.62 0.38 -3.52
N SER A 145 7.93 0.23 -3.62
CA SER A 145 8.67 0.23 -4.87
C SER A 145 9.66 -0.93 -4.90
N GLN A 146 9.82 -1.53 -6.07
CA GLN A 146 10.74 -2.63 -6.25
C GLN A 146 12.15 -2.11 -6.53
N ALA A 147 13.15 -2.63 -5.81
CA ALA A 147 14.55 -2.36 -6.05
C ALA A 147 15.11 -3.20 -7.23
N ASN A 148 16.19 -2.74 -7.85
CA ASN A 148 16.87 -3.45 -8.92
C ASN A 148 17.52 -4.77 -8.45
N ARG A 149 17.77 -5.71 -9.37
CA ARG A 149 18.42 -6.98 -9.06
C ARG A 149 19.83 -6.82 -8.48
N SER A 150 20.56 -5.78 -8.88
CA SER A 150 21.90 -5.45 -8.34
C SER A 150 21.90 -5.11 -6.85
N SER A 151 20.75 -4.79 -6.26
CA SER A 151 20.61 -4.53 -4.83
C SER A 151 20.42 -5.79 -3.97
N LEU A 152 20.33 -6.97 -4.58
CA LEU A 152 20.18 -8.26 -3.87
C LEU A 152 21.44 -8.72 -3.17
N GLU A 153 22.60 -8.15 -3.51
CA GLU A 153 23.90 -8.53 -2.98
C GLU A 153 24.38 -7.61 -1.84
N GLU A 154 23.55 -6.65 -1.42
CA GLU A 154 23.91 -5.67 -0.39
C GLU A 154 22.95 -5.68 0.80
N ASP A 155 23.51 -5.56 2.00
CA ASP A 155 22.77 -5.52 3.27
C ASP A 155 21.87 -4.27 3.39
N VAL A 156 22.23 -3.18 2.69
CA VAL A 156 21.47 -1.93 2.66
C VAL A 156 21.28 -1.48 1.21
N ILE A 157 20.02 -1.25 0.84
CA ILE A 157 19.68 -0.72 -0.50
C ILE A 157 19.88 0.80 -0.50
N ASP A 158 20.93 1.26 -1.19
CA ASP A 158 21.13 2.67 -1.43
C ASP A 158 20.00 3.25 -2.31
N ALA A 159 19.61 4.49 -2.03
CA ALA A 159 18.60 5.23 -2.80
C ALA A 159 18.91 5.29 -4.31
N THR A 160 20.18 5.23 -4.69
CA THR A 160 20.64 5.22 -6.09
C THR A 160 20.25 3.94 -6.84
N LYS A 161 19.93 2.85 -6.11
CA LYS A 161 19.59 1.52 -6.64
C LYS A 161 18.09 1.23 -6.71
N VAL A 162 17.27 2.25 -6.45
CA VAL A 162 15.81 2.14 -6.64
C VAL A 162 15.51 1.91 -8.12
N ALA A 163 14.75 0.85 -8.41
CA ALA A 163 14.46 0.40 -9.77
C ALA A 163 14.07 1.54 -10.71
N GLU A 164 14.79 1.64 -11.80
CA GLU A 164 14.53 2.40 -13.02
C GLU A 164 14.28 3.92 -12.89
N ALA A 165 14.05 4.48 -11.69
CA ALA A 165 13.85 5.91 -11.56
C ALA A 165 14.34 6.46 -10.22
N TYR A 166 15.53 7.03 -10.20
CA TYR A 166 16.04 7.85 -9.09
C TYR A 166 15.04 8.97 -8.72
N SER A 167 14.29 9.48 -9.71
CA SER A 167 13.21 10.44 -9.55
C SER A 167 12.16 10.04 -8.51
N LYS A 168 11.81 8.75 -8.37
CA LYS A 168 10.86 8.29 -7.35
C LYS A 168 11.30 8.64 -5.93
N VAL A 169 12.61 8.52 -5.65
CA VAL A 169 13.20 8.85 -4.35
C VAL A 169 13.17 10.37 -4.11
N MET A 170 13.35 11.15 -5.17
CA MET A 170 13.33 12.62 -5.09
C MET A 170 11.93 13.19 -4.89
N ILE A 171 10.90 12.47 -5.35
CA ILE A 171 9.50 12.86 -5.18
C ILE A 171 8.98 12.52 -3.78
N ALA A 172 9.47 11.43 -3.18
CA ALA A 172 9.01 10.97 -1.88
C ALA A 172 9.54 11.84 -0.73
N ASP A 173 8.69 12.13 0.26
CA ASP A 173 9.09 12.85 1.48
C ASP A 173 9.87 11.92 2.44
N PHE A 174 9.56 10.62 2.43
CA PHE A 174 10.25 9.58 3.20
C PHE A 174 10.49 8.33 2.36
N VAL A 175 11.67 7.75 2.51
CA VAL A 175 12.02 6.47 1.87
C VAL A 175 12.55 5.52 2.93
N VAL A 176 11.94 4.33 3.02
CA VAL A 176 12.37 3.24 3.90
C VAL A 176 12.84 2.08 3.04
N SER A 177 14.02 1.56 3.31
CA SER A 177 14.51 0.31 2.72
C SER A 177 14.21 -0.87 3.65
N VAL A 178 13.79 -1.99 3.06
CA VAL A 178 13.60 -3.25 3.76
C VAL A 178 14.56 -4.27 3.15
N SER A 179 15.47 -4.79 3.95
CA SER A 179 16.43 -5.84 3.60
C SER A 179 16.24 -7.05 4.52
N SER A 180 16.69 -8.22 4.10
CA SER A 180 16.68 -9.47 4.88
C SER A 180 18.12 -9.89 5.23
#